data_a10a525105228cc311f1488bf9db4a7e
#
_entry.id   a10a525105228cc311f1488bf9db4a7e
#
_cell.length_a   1.000
_cell.length_b   1.000
_cell.length_c   1.000
_cell.angle_alpha   90.00
_cell.angle_beta   90.00
_cell.angle_gamma   90.00
#
_symmetry.space_group_name_H-M   'P 1'
#
loop_
_entity.id
_entity.type
_entity.pdbx_description
1 polymer ?
#
loop_
_entity_poly.entity_id
_entity_poly.type
_entity_poly.pdbx_seq_one_letter_code
_entity_poly.pdbx_strand_id
1 'polypeptide(L)'
;DVERSRGLGDVYKRQLAANPKMRYITVMLDENSPKLFGLDTLNENETIYIVEGPFDSFFLENSVAMCGSDVDIRTFGWSDYIWVYDNEPRNREIVNRINKTISRGDQVIIWPKHVQQKDINDMVLSGHNVKNLLESNTYHKLEATLKLKDWNKV
;
A
#
# COMPACT_ATOMS: atom_id res chain seq x y z
N ASP A 1 -14.64 -19.18 -30.98
CA ASP A 1 -14.59 -17.97 -30.07
C ASP A 1 -14.01 -18.27 -28.69
N VAL A 2 -14.15 -19.47 -28.17
CA VAL A 2 -13.61 -19.87 -26.85
C VAL A 2 -12.08 -20.05 -26.90
N GLU A 3 -11.50 -20.45 -28.03
CA GLU A 3 -10.03 -20.60 -28.16
C GLU A 3 -9.27 -19.28 -28.23
N ARG A 4 -9.85 -18.22 -28.80
CA ARG A 4 -9.21 -16.89 -28.80
C ARG A 4 -9.15 -16.26 -27.41
N SER A 5 -10.15 -16.50 -26.57
CA SER A 5 -10.17 -16.07 -25.18
C SER A 5 -9.11 -16.78 -24.32
N ARG A 6 -8.86 -18.07 -24.61
CA ARG A 6 -7.81 -18.84 -23.93
C ARG A 6 -6.40 -18.35 -24.29
N GLY A 7 -6.17 -17.92 -25.54
CA GLY A 7 -4.88 -17.42 -25.99
C GLY A 7 -4.40 -16.16 -25.25
N LEU A 8 -5.28 -15.18 -25.05
CA LEU A 8 -4.96 -13.95 -24.34
C LEU A 8 -4.75 -14.20 -22.83
N GLY A 9 -5.59 -15.04 -22.21
CA GLY A 9 -5.42 -15.41 -20.81
C GLY A 9 -4.15 -16.24 -20.56
N ASP A 10 -3.74 -17.05 -21.53
CA ASP A 10 -2.55 -17.89 -21.42
C ASP A 10 -1.26 -17.08 -21.62
N VAL A 11 -1.27 -16.08 -22.51
CA VAL A 11 -0.16 -15.11 -22.68
C VAL A 11 0.01 -14.27 -21.40
N TYR A 12 -1.05 -13.79 -20.80
CA TYR A 12 -1.01 -13.05 -19.54
C TYR A 12 -0.50 -13.92 -18.38
N LYS A 13 -0.99 -15.16 -18.26
CA LYS A 13 -0.50 -16.12 -17.25
C LYS A 13 0.96 -16.52 -17.46
N ARG A 14 1.42 -16.67 -18.70
CA ARG A 14 2.83 -16.98 -19.02
C ARG A 14 3.74 -15.82 -18.71
N GLN A 15 3.34 -14.58 -18.97
CA GLN A 15 4.12 -13.40 -18.59
C GLN A 15 4.24 -13.27 -17.08
N LEU A 16 3.20 -13.56 -16.31
CA LEU A 16 3.24 -13.62 -14.85
C LEU A 16 4.08 -14.79 -14.32
N ALA A 17 4.06 -15.94 -15.02
CA ALA A 17 4.82 -17.12 -14.63
C ALA A 17 6.30 -17.07 -15.05
N ALA A 18 6.65 -16.34 -16.10
CA ALA A 18 8.02 -16.23 -16.61
C ALA A 18 8.96 -15.46 -15.67
N ASN A 19 8.42 -14.59 -14.82
CA ASN A 19 9.19 -13.92 -13.78
C ASN A 19 8.35 -13.76 -12.50
N PRO A 20 8.43 -14.71 -11.55
CA PRO A 20 7.62 -14.70 -10.33
C PRO A 20 7.88 -13.49 -9.42
N LYS A 21 8.92 -12.70 -9.69
CA LYS A 21 9.20 -11.45 -8.98
C LYS A 21 8.54 -10.23 -9.62
N MET A 22 8.01 -10.34 -10.83
CA MET A 22 7.43 -9.23 -11.58
C MET A 22 5.96 -9.52 -11.88
N ARG A 23 5.07 -9.11 -10.98
CA ARG A 23 3.62 -9.33 -11.12
C ARG A 23 2.95 -8.34 -12.08
N TYR A 24 3.48 -7.14 -12.18
CA TYR A 24 3.05 -6.09 -13.11
C TYR A 24 4.21 -5.14 -13.41
N ILE A 25 4.13 -4.45 -14.52
CA ILE A 25 5.11 -3.45 -14.95
C ILE A 25 4.41 -2.10 -14.95
N THR A 26 4.96 -1.14 -14.22
CA THR A 26 4.53 0.25 -14.30
C THR A 26 5.23 0.92 -15.46
N VAL A 27 4.47 1.39 -16.44
CA VAL A 27 4.98 2.17 -17.57
C VAL A 27 4.70 3.64 -17.30
N MET A 28 5.74 4.46 -17.27
CA MET A 28 5.62 5.91 -17.18
C MET A 28 5.37 6.47 -18.57
N LEU A 29 4.27 7.18 -18.76
CA LEU A 29 3.96 7.89 -20.01
C LEU A 29 4.64 9.27 -20.07
N ASP A 30 4.88 9.87 -18.90
CA ASP A 30 5.64 11.11 -18.74
C ASP A 30 6.67 10.92 -17.62
N GLU A 31 7.96 11.04 -17.96
CA GLU A 31 9.08 10.85 -17.02
C GLU A 31 9.15 11.92 -15.92
N ASN A 32 8.49 13.07 -16.14
CA ASN A 32 8.45 14.17 -15.17
C ASN A 32 7.29 14.01 -14.16
N SER A 33 6.35 13.11 -14.42
CA SER A 33 5.23 12.87 -13.52
C SER A 33 5.66 12.00 -12.32
N PRO A 34 5.14 12.28 -11.11
CA PRO A 34 5.41 11.42 -9.96
C PRO A 34 4.83 10.02 -10.17
N LYS A 35 5.56 8.99 -9.75
CA LYS A 35 5.09 7.59 -9.80
C LYS A 35 4.05 7.31 -8.71
N LEU A 36 2.94 8.03 -8.76
CA LEU A 36 1.80 7.83 -7.88
C LEU A 36 0.56 7.52 -8.72
N PHE A 37 -0.21 6.56 -8.27
CA PHE A 37 -1.51 6.23 -8.85
C PHE A 37 -2.62 6.86 -8.02
N GLY A 38 -3.65 7.43 -8.65
CA GLY A 38 -4.84 7.98 -7.97
C GLY A 38 -4.79 9.47 -7.65
N LEU A 39 -3.81 10.23 -8.15
CA LEU A 39 -3.71 11.68 -7.91
C LEU A 39 -4.89 12.48 -8.47
N ASP A 40 -5.48 12.01 -9.55
CA ASP A 40 -6.58 12.66 -10.26
C ASP A 40 -7.92 12.62 -9.52
N THR A 41 -8.07 11.72 -8.58
CA THR A 41 -9.30 11.53 -7.78
C THR A 41 -9.18 11.98 -6.33
N LEU A 42 -8.01 12.52 -5.97
CA LEU A 42 -7.67 12.85 -4.59
C LEU A 42 -8.38 14.10 -4.08
N ASN A 43 -8.93 14.04 -2.86
CA ASN A 43 -9.41 15.19 -2.11
C ASN A 43 -8.38 15.59 -1.04
N GLU A 44 -7.63 16.66 -1.28
CA GLU A 44 -6.56 17.13 -0.39
C GLU A 44 -7.08 17.72 0.94
N ASN A 45 -8.40 17.93 1.07
CA ASN A 45 -9.02 18.42 2.31
C ASN A 45 -9.45 17.29 3.27
N GLU A 46 -9.25 16.05 2.86
CA GLU A 46 -9.56 14.86 3.66
C GLU A 46 -8.29 14.06 3.93
N THR A 47 -8.33 13.17 4.92
CA THR A 47 -7.21 12.27 5.21
C THR A 47 -6.87 11.42 3.99
N ILE A 48 -5.60 11.45 3.58
CA ILE A 48 -5.08 10.71 2.42
C ILE A 48 -4.40 9.43 2.89
N TYR A 49 -4.82 8.30 2.36
CA TYR A 49 -4.14 7.02 2.61
C TYR A 49 -3.10 6.73 1.53
N ILE A 50 -1.85 6.45 1.95
CA ILE A 50 -0.75 6.15 1.04
C ILE A 50 -0.47 4.65 1.12
N VAL A 51 -0.79 3.92 0.07
CA VAL A 51 -0.63 2.46 -0.03
C VAL A 51 0.52 2.08 -0.96
N GLU A 52 0.95 0.82 -0.92
CA GLU A 52 2.05 0.35 -1.77
C GLU A 52 1.58 0.04 -3.19
N GLY A 53 0.45 -0.63 -3.35
CA GLY A 53 -0.06 -1.12 -4.62
C GLY A 53 -1.36 -0.47 -5.09
N PRO A 54 -1.55 -0.28 -6.41
CA PRO A 54 -2.78 0.30 -6.97
C PRO A 54 -4.04 -0.49 -6.61
N PHE A 55 -3.95 -1.83 -6.49
CA PHE A 55 -5.11 -2.65 -6.16
C PHE A 55 -5.65 -2.35 -4.75
N ASP A 56 -4.78 -2.05 -3.80
CA ASP A 56 -5.18 -1.70 -2.44
C ASP A 56 -5.90 -0.36 -2.40
N SER A 57 -5.49 0.60 -3.24
CA SER A 57 -6.11 1.92 -3.30
C SER A 57 -7.57 1.87 -3.76
N PHE A 58 -7.98 0.88 -4.56
CA PHE A 58 -9.36 0.75 -5.01
C PHE A 58 -10.38 0.48 -3.87
N PHE A 59 -9.91 0.02 -2.73
CA PHE A 59 -10.74 -0.27 -1.57
C PHE A 59 -10.78 0.87 -0.54
N LEU A 60 -10.09 1.97 -0.82
CA LEU A 60 -10.01 3.14 0.05
C LEU A 60 -10.53 4.37 -0.67
N GLU A 61 -11.39 5.13 -0.02
CA GLU A 61 -12.04 6.29 -0.65
C GLU A 61 -11.00 7.36 -0.89
N ASN A 62 -10.13 7.80 -0.29
CA ASN A 62 -9.18 8.90 -0.58
C ASN A 62 -7.74 8.40 -0.46
N SER A 63 -7.23 7.82 -1.52
CA SER A 63 -5.94 7.14 -1.46
C SER A 63 -5.08 7.30 -2.71
N VAL A 64 -3.78 7.18 -2.52
CA VAL A 64 -2.77 7.09 -3.59
C VAL A 64 -1.90 5.87 -3.39
N ALA A 65 -1.44 5.27 -4.49
CA ALA A 65 -0.51 4.15 -4.44
C ALA A 65 0.87 4.53 -4.99
N MET A 66 1.93 4.07 -4.31
CA MET A 66 3.32 4.41 -4.63
C MET A 66 3.89 3.67 -5.84
N CYS A 67 3.24 2.64 -6.34
CA CYS A 67 3.67 1.86 -7.52
C CYS A 67 5.15 1.43 -7.49
N GLY A 68 5.67 1.10 -6.32
CA GLY A 68 7.06 0.67 -6.15
C GLY A 68 8.09 1.79 -6.17
N SER A 69 7.69 3.05 -5.98
CA SER A 69 8.60 4.20 -5.94
C SER A 69 8.74 4.78 -4.54
N ASP A 70 9.91 5.36 -4.25
CA ASP A 70 10.14 6.16 -3.04
C ASP A 70 9.87 7.65 -3.34
N VAL A 71 8.60 8.02 -3.53
CA VAL A 71 8.20 9.42 -3.72
C VAL A 71 8.18 10.14 -2.36
N ASP A 72 8.79 11.32 -2.30
CA ASP A 72 8.68 12.17 -1.11
C ASP A 72 7.31 12.87 -1.08
N ILE A 73 6.38 12.28 -0.35
CA ILE A 73 5.00 12.76 -0.22
C ILE A 73 4.92 14.20 0.32
N ARG A 74 5.88 14.63 1.11
CA ARG A 74 5.91 15.98 1.69
C ARG A 74 6.04 17.09 0.63
N THR A 75 6.53 16.76 -0.55
CA THR A 75 6.62 17.71 -1.68
C THR A 75 5.25 18.13 -2.21
N PHE A 76 4.20 17.35 -1.93
CA PHE A 76 2.82 17.67 -2.33
C PHE A 76 2.14 18.68 -1.39
N GLY A 77 2.68 18.91 -0.21
CA GLY A 77 2.11 19.87 0.76
C GLY A 77 0.83 19.39 1.44
N TRP A 78 0.49 18.12 1.36
CA TRP A 78 -0.68 17.55 2.03
C TRP A 78 -0.55 17.65 3.54
N SER A 79 -1.62 18.08 4.20
CA SER A 79 -1.63 18.36 5.66
C SER A 79 -1.96 17.13 6.48
N ASP A 80 -2.74 16.20 5.96
CA ASP A 80 -3.19 15.00 6.68
C ASP A 80 -3.09 13.76 5.79
N TYR A 81 -2.13 12.88 6.10
CA TYR A 81 -1.94 11.63 5.39
C TYR A 81 -1.44 10.52 6.31
N ILE A 82 -1.80 9.29 5.96
CA ILE A 82 -1.49 8.08 6.73
C ILE A 82 -0.84 7.05 5.81
N TRP A 83 0.31 6.54 6.22
CA TRP A 83 1.00 5.46 5.53
C TRP A 83 0.39 4.10 5.85
N VAL A 84 0.09 3.34 4.82
CA VAL A 84 -0.49 1.99 4.93
C VAL A 84 0.41 1.01 4.19
N TYR A 85 1.28 0.34 4.91
CA TYR A 85 2.18 -0.69 4.39
C TYR A 85 1.53 -2.07 4.46
N ASP A 86 2.03 -3.01 3.65
CA ASP A 86 1.64 -4.41 3.70
C ASP A 86 1.83 -5.00 5.11
N ASN A 87 0.96 -5.91 5.51
CA ASN A 87 1.03 -6.60 6.80
C ASN A 87 2.06 -7.74 6.76
N GLU A 88 3.32 -7.39 6.60
CA GLU A 88 4.44 -8.32 6.51
C GLU A 88 5.45 -8.13 7.67
N PRO A 89 5.12 -8.54 8.91
CA PRO A 89 5.98 -8.28 10.09
C PRO A 89 7.34 -8.99 10.06
N ARG A 90 7.55 -9.94 9.14
CA ARG A 90 8.82 -10.64 8.91
C ARG A 90 9.62 -10.07 7.74
N ASN A 91 9.08 -9.09 7.03
CA ASN A 91 9.76 -8.45 5.92
C ASN A 91 10.59 -7.26 6.43
N ARG A 92 11.90 -7.42 6.45
CA ARG A 92 12.84 -6.39 6.95
C ARG A 92 12.71 -5.07 6.20
N GLU A 93 12.38 -5.09 4.91
CA GLU A 93 12.21 -3.88 4.11
C GLU A 93 10.99 -3.09 4.60
N ILE A 94 9.84 -3.75 4.78
CA ILE A 94 8.61 -3.12 5.30
C ILE A 94 8.84 -2.57 6.71
N VAL A 95 9.45 -3.35 7.61
CA VAL A 95 9.81 -2.89 8.96
C VAL A 95 10.68 -1.63 8.91
N ASN A 96 11.67 -1.58 8.03
CA ASN A 96 12.54 -0.42 7.87
C ASN A 96 11.79 0.80 7.31
N ARG A 97 10.87 0.61 6.37
CA ARG A 97 10.01 1.68 5.83
C ARG A 97 9.13 2.28 6.93
N ILE A 98 8.45 1.43 7.71
CA ILE A 98 7.64 1.87 8.85
C ILE A 98 8.50 2.65 9.86
N ASN A 99 9.69 2.17 10.22
CA ASN A 99 10.62 2.87 11.11
C ASN A 99 10.99 4.26 10.57
N LYS A 100 11.31 4.38 9.28
CA LYS A 100 11.62 5.67 8.64
C LYS A 100 10.42 6.62 8.70
N THR A 101 9.21 6.12 8.44
CA THR A 101 7.96 6.87 8.52
C THR A 101 7.74 7.44 9.92
N ILE A 102 7.87 6.59 10.95
CA ILE A 102 7.76 7.01 12.36
C ILE A 102 8.83 8.05 12.72
N SER A 103 10.07 7.86 12.27
CA SER A 103 11.18 8.79 12.54
C SER A 103 10.98 10.17 11.92
N ARG A 104 10.24 10.25 10.81
CA ARG A 104 9.84 11.53 10.19
C ARG A 104 8.69 12.21 10.91
N GLY A 105 8.01 11.53 11.83
CA GLY A 105 6.86 12.02 12.56
C GLY A 105 5.53 11.80 11.84
N ASP A 106 5.52 11.08 10.72
CA ASP A 106 4.32 10.78 9.94
C ASP A 106 3.42 9.77 10.67
N GLN A 107 2.14 9.75 10.31
CA GLN A 107 1.18 8.75 10.77
C GLN A 107 1.32 7.45 9.98
N VAL A 108 1.16 6.31 10.64
CA VAL A 108 1.28 5.00 10.02
C VAL A 108 0.32 3.99 10.63
N ILE A 109 -0.18 3.09 9.79
CA ILE A 109 -0.95 1.92 10.25
C ILE A 109 0.00 0.83 10.76
N ILE A 110 -0.29 0.32 11.96
CA ILE A 110 0.34 -0.91 12.47
C ILE A 110 -0.78 -1.94 12.64
N TRP A 111 -0.77 -2.97 11.82
CA TRP A 111 -1.83 -3.96 11.76
C TRP A 111 -1.96 -4.76 13.06
N PRO A 112 -3.17 -5.02 13.55
CA PRO A 112 -3.36 -5.78 14.78
C PRO A 112 -3.06 -7.27 14.57
N LYS A 113 -2.63 -7.96 15.62
CA LYS A 113 -2.17 -9.36 15.57
C LYS A 113 -3.19 -10.38 15.05
N HIS A 114 -4.48 -10.06 15.17
CA HIS A 114 -5.54 -10.96 14.69
C HIS A 114 -5.76 -10.88 13.18
N VAL A 115 -5.26 -9.86 12.50
CA VAL A 115 -5.30 -9.74 11.03
C VAL A 115 -4.11 -10.51 10.47
N GLN A 116 -4.38 -11.56 9.70
CA GLN A 116 -3.37 -12.42 9.11
C GLN A 116 -3.14 -12.15 7.61
N GLN A 117 -4.06 -11.44 6.99
CA GLN A 117 -4.01 -11.07 5.58
C GLN A 117 -2.85 -10.11 5.33
N LYS A 118 -2.21 -10.27 4.17
CA LYS A 118 -1.02 -9.53 3.80
C LYS A 118 -1.31 -8.07 3.43
N ASP A 119 -2.33 -7.85 2.62
CA ASP A 119 -2.66 -6.56 2.03
C ASP A 119 -4.15 -6.24 2.17
N ILE A 120 -4.53 -5.02 1.82
CA ILE A 120 -5.92 -4.54 1.93
C ILE A 120 -6.87 -5.37 1.06
N ASN A 121 -6.45 -5.73 -0.15
CA ASN A 121 -7.25 -6.54 -1.05
C ASN A 121 -7.61 -7.90 -0.40
N ASP A 122 -6.63 -8.59 0.17
CA ASP A 122 -6.85 -9.85 0.88
C ASP A 122 -7.72 -9.66 2.14
N MET A 123 -7.58 -8.54 2.85
CA MET A 123 -8.41 -8.21 4.01
C MET A 123 -9.89 -8.05 3.63
N VAL A 124 -10.17 -7.31 2.56
CA VAL A 124 -11.54 -7.12 2.04
C VAL A 124 -12.14 -8.45 1.60
N LEU A 125 -11.40 -9.24 0.84
CA LEU A 125 -11.84 -10.58 0.37
C LEU A 125 -12.13 -11.53 1.54
N SER A 126 -11.43 -11.35 2.66
CA SER A 126 -11.66 -12.13 3.90
C SER A 126 -12.77 -11.57 4.77
N GLY A 127 -13.46 -10.50 4.35
CA GLY A 127 -14.60 -9.91 5.05
C GLY A 127 -14.25 -8.95 6.18
N HIS A 128 -13.01 -8.47 6.26
CA HIS A 128 -12.64 -7.43 7.22
C HIS A 128 -13.26 -6.08 6.85
N ASN A 129 -13.70 -5.33 7.84
CA ASN A 129 -14.02 -3.91 7.68
C ASN A 129 -12.72 -3.10 7.73
N VAL A 130 -12.15 -2.85 6.56
CA VAL A 130 -10.85 -2.17 6.44
C VAL A 130 -10.92 -0.75 7.00
N LYS A 131 -12.01 -0.01 6.79
CA LYS A 131 -12.19 1.34 7.34
C LYS A 131 -12.01 1.35 8.87
N ASN A 132 -12.70 0.47 9.57
CA ASN A 132 -12.58 0.35 11.02
C ASN A 132 -11.16 -0.08 11.45
N LEU A 133 -10.51 -0.94 10.66
CA LEU A 133 -9.13 -1.34 10.95
C LEU A 133 -8.17 -0.16 10.84
N LEU A 134 -8.30 0.67 9.82
CA LEU A 134 -7.46 1.86 9.63
C LEU A 134 -7.68 2.88 10.75
N GLU A 135 -8.94 3.23 11.04
CA GLU A 135 -9.29 4.19 12.10
C GLU A 135 -8.78 3.76 13.48
N SER A 136 -8.84 2.45 13.79
CA SER A 136 -8.45 1.90 15.09
C SER A 136 -6.95 1.61 15.23
N ASN A 137 -6.19 1.62 14.15
CA ASN A 137 -4.79 1.20 14.15
C ASN A 137 -3.85 2.22 13.51
N THR A 138 -4.25 3.49 13.45
CA THR A 138 -3.40 4.62 13.08
C THR A 138 -2.61 5.09 14.28
N TYR A 139 -1.29 5.13 14.15
CA TYR A 139 -0.37 5.52 15.23
C TYR A 139 0.67 6.53 14.74
N HIS A 140 1.26 7.28 15.66
CA HIS A 140 2.36 8.21 15.40
C HIS A 140 3.33 8.30 16.58
N LYS A 141 4.53 8.84 16.33
CA LYS A 141 5.56 9.10 17.36
C LYS A 141 5.84 7.87 18.24
N LEU A 142 5.86 8.05 19.57
CA LEU A 142 6.21 7.04 20.55
C LEU A 142 5.24 5.85 20.53
N GLU A 143 3.94 6.09 20.36
CA GLU A 143 2.94 5.03 20.30
C GLU A 143 3.18 4.11 19.11
N ALA A 144 3.44 4.68 17.92
CA ALA A 144 3.79 3.92 16.72
C ALA A 144 5.07 3.08 16.94
N THR A 145 6.07 3.64 17.63
CA THR A 145 7.31 2.90 17.95
C THR A 145 7.04 1.69 18.84
N LEU A 146 6.21 1.85 19.87
CA LEU A 146 5.84 0.74 20.76
C LEU A 146 5.03 -0.33 20.03
N LYS A 147 4.04 0.06 19.24
CA LYS A 147 3.23 -0.85 18.42
C LYS A 147 4.08 -1.60 17.39
N LEU A 148 4.99 -0.91 16.72
CA LEU A 148 5.91 -1.53 15.76
C LEU A 148 6.79 -2.58 16.43
N LYS A 149 7.29 -2.33 17.64
CA LYS A 149 8.10 -3.30 18.40
C LYS A 149 7.31 -4.59 18.69
N ASP A 150 6.01 -4.46 19.00
CA ASP A 150 5.14 -5.61 19.26
C ASP A 150 4.72 -6.36 17.98
N TRP A 151 4.65 -5.64 16.86
CA TRP A 151 4.24 -6.20 15.57
C TRP A 151 5.41 -6.85 14.83
N ASN A 152 6.60 -6.27 14.91
CA ASN A 152 7.82 -6.72 14.23
C ASN A 152 8.23 -8.12 14.68
N LYS A 153 8.58 -8.98 13.69
CA LYS A 153 9.04 -10.36 13.89
C LYS A 153 10.37 -10.66 13.17
N VAL A 154 11.11 -9.60 12.83
CA VAL A 154 12.46 -9.69 12.24
C VAL A 154 13.50 -9.84 13.34
#